data_657a45b02207e147e945a69ff9149686
#
_entry.id   657a45b02207e147e945a69ff9149686
#
_cell.length_a   1.000
_cell.length_b   1.000
_cell.length_c   1.000
_cell.angle_alpha   90.00
_cell.angle_beta   90.00
_cell.angle_gamma   90.00
#
_symmetry.space_group_name_H-M   'P 1'
#
loop_
_entity.id
_entity.type
_entity.pdbx_description
1 polymer ?
#
loop_
_entity_poly.entity_id
_entity_poly.type
_entity_poly.pdbx_seq_one_letter_code
_entity_poly.pdbx_strand_id
1 'polypeptide(L)'
;MKVAFWNIRGFHLPLKQKGVEALVRKRDIGLVAVLETKLTVNGLDALMKRRFKGWMQVNNFGTHAGGRILILVDPMRIQLEALVILPQVIHCRVTCKVSSCSFLLSCVYGFN
;
A
#
# COMPACT_ATOMS: atom_id res chain seq x y z
N MET A 1 -2.28 -0.11 -16.53
CA MET A 1 -2.32 -0.01 -15.06
C MET A 1 -0.97 0.44 -14.54
N LYS A 2 -0.95 1.44 -13.68
CA LYS A 2 0.30 1.94 -13.08
C LYS A 2 0.38 1.52 -11.63
N VAL A 3 1.55 1.01 -11.25
CA VAL A 3 1.88 0.54 -9.90
C VAL A 3 3.13 1.26 -9.44
N ALA A 4 3.16 1.72 -8.20
CA ALA A 4 4.33 2.39 -7.63
C ALA A 4 4.76 1.72 -6.33
N PHE A 5 6.06 1.68 -6.12
CA PHE A 5 6.69 1.24 -4.87
C PHE A 5 7.50 2.39 -4.32
N TRP A 6 7.33 2.66 -3.04
CA TRP A 6 7.99 3.81 -2.43
C TRP A 6 8.48 3.46 -1.03
N ASN A 7 9.76 3.54 -0.85
CA ASN A 7 10.35 3.42 0.48
C ASN A 7 10.31 4.80 1.13
N ILE A 8 9.24 5.08 1.87
CA ILE A 8 9.07 6.35 2.55
C ILE A 8 9.29 6.13 4.04
N ARG A 9 10.44 6.53 4.50
CA ARG A 9 10.71 6.53 5.92
C ARG A 9 9.81 7.57 6.61
N GLY A 10 8.92 7.09 7.48
CA GLY A 10 8.06 7.99 8.23
C GLY A 10 6.81 8.46 7.50
N PHE A 11 6.08 7.56 6.89
CA PHE A 11 4.79 7.86 6.23
C PHE A 11 3.72 8.31 7.23
N HIS A 12 4.02 8.28 8.53
CA HIS A 12 3.16 8.84 9.56
C HIS A 12 3.12 10.38 9.52
N LEU A 13 4.06 11.03 8.83
CA LEU A 13 4.13 12.48 8.74
C LEU A 13 3.15 13.01 7.69
N PRO A 14 2.32 14.00 8.02
CA PRO A 14 1.28 14.51 7.10
C PRO A 14 1.82 15.00 5.76
N LEU A 15 2.99 15.66 5.75
CA LEU A 15 3.57 16.15 4.50
C LEU A 15 3.94 15.02 3.54
N LYS A 16 4.42 13.90 4.08
CA LYS A 16 4.76 12.74 3.26
C LYS A 16 3.50 12.06 2.73
N GLN A 17 2.46 11.98 3.54
CA GLN A 17 1.16 11.47 3.11
C GLN A 17 0.59 12.31 1.96
N LYS A 18 0.64 13.64 2.11
CA LYS A 18 0.16 14.57 1.09
C LYS A 18 0.96 14.42 -0.21
N GLY A 19 2.26 14.22 -0.11
CA GLY A 19 3.13 14.02 -1.27
C GLY A 19 2.77 12.76 -2.06
N VAL A 20 2.54 11.65 -1.36
CA VAL A 20 2.13 10.40 -2.01
C VAL A 20 0.75 10.54 -2.64
N GLU A 21 -0.20 11.13 -1.94
CA GLU A 21 -1.54 11.36 -2.47
C GLU A 21 -1.49 12.19 -3.76
N ALA A 22 -0.72 13.26 -3.76
CA ALA A 22 -0.57 14.13 -4.93
C ALA A 22 0.04 13.37 -6.11
N LEU A 23 1.08 12.57 -5.87
CA LEU A 23 1.73 11.79 -6.92
C LEU A 23 0.78 10.72 -7.49
N VAL A 24 0.06 10.03 -6.63
CA VAL A 24 -0.90 9.00 -7.03
C VAL A 24 -1.95 9.59 -7.97
N ARG A 25 -2.47 10.78 -7.66
CA ARG A 25 -3.44 11.46 -8.51
C ARG A 25 -2.82 11.96 -9.80
N LYS A 26 -1.67 12.62 -9.72
CA LYS A 26 -1.00 13.21 -10.88
C LYS A 26 -0.59 12.16 -11.91
N ARG A 27 -0.13 11.00 -11.44
CA ARG A 27 0.37 9.92 -12.31
C ARG A 27 -0.66 8.84 -12.59
N ASP A 28 -1.86 8.99 -12.06
CA ASP A 28 -2.95 8.03 -12.23
C ASP A 28 -2.55 6.61 -11.79
N ILE A 29 -1.99 6.51 -10.59
CA ILE A 29 -1.50 5.25 -10.04
C ILE A 29 -2.67 4.52 -9.36
N GLY A 30 -2.85 3.24 -9.69
CA GLY A 30 -3.92 2.42 -9.12
C GLY A 30 -3.52 1.60 -7.91
N LEU A 31 -2.22 1.35 -7.74
CA LEU A 31 -1.68 0.63 -6.59
C LEU A 31 -0.39 1.28 -6.16
N VAL A 32 -0.24 1.56 -4.87
CA VAL A 32 1.01 2.06 -4.31
C VAL A 32 1.37 1.22 -3.08
N ALA A 33 2.60 0.71 -3.07
CA ALA A 33 3.16 0.02 -1.92
C ALA A 33 4.15 0.94 -1.22
N VAL A 34 3.93 1.17 0.07
CA VAL A 34 4.76 2.05 0.89
C VAL A 34 5.50 1.19 1.91
N LEU A 35 6.80 1.37 1.98
CA LEU A 35 7.67 0.66 2.92
C LEU A 35 8.16 1.60 4.02
N GLU A 36 8.48 1.07 5.18
CA GLU A 36 8.95 1.82 6.35
C GLU A 36 7.95 2.90 6.80
N THR A 37 6.67 2.54 6.87
CA THR A 37 5.61 3.52 7.11
C THR A 37 5.67 4.19 8.47
N LYS A 38 6.08 3.46 9.50
CA LYS A 38 6.01 3.88 10.91
C LYS A 38 4.60 4.29 11.36
N LEU A 39 3.58 3.88 10.61
CA LEU A 39 2.19 4.15 10.99
C LEU A 39 1.76 3.23 12.12
N THR A 40 0.97 3.77 13.04
CA THR A 40 0.19 2.98 13.98
C THR A 40 -1.12 2.56 13.33
N VAL A 41 -1.85 1.64 13.98
CA VAL A 41 -3.18 1.25 13.51
C VAL A 41 -4.11 2.46 13.44
N ASN A 42 -4.07 3.31 14.46
CA ASN A 42 -4.88 4.54 14.46
C ASN A 42 -4.46 5.52 13.37
N GLY A 43 -3.17 5.63 13.14
CA GLY A 43 -2.63 6.47 12.06
C GLY A 43 -3.05 5.98 10.69
N LEU A 44 -3.07 4.67 10.49
CA LEU A 44 -3.54 4.06 9.23
C LEU A 44 -5.02 4.38 9.01
N ASP A 45 -5.85 4.23 10.04
CA ASP A 45 -7.27 4.53 9.95
C ASP A 45 -7.52 5.99 9.55
N ALA A 46 -6.78 6.91 10.17
CA ALA A 46 -6.87 8.34 9.83
C ALA A 46 -6.42 8.62 8.39
N LEU A 47 -5.34 7.97 7.94
CA LEU A 47 -4.86 8.08 6.57
C LEU A 47 -5.93 7.69 5.56
N MET A 48 -6.56 6.53 5.77
CA MET A 48 -7.60 6.03 4.86
C MET A 48 -8.78 6.97 4.80
N LYS A 49 -9.21 7.49 5.95
CA LYS A 49 -10.38 8.38 6.01
C LYS A 49 -10.12 9.75 5.39
N ARG A 50 -8.90 10.27 5.51
CA ARG A 50 -8.59 11.65 5.09
C ARG A 50 -8.02 11.74 3.70
N ARG A 51 -7.13 10.79 3.31
CA ARG A 51 -6.33 10.92 2.11
C ARG A 51 -6.67 9.91 1.02
N PHE A 52 -7.18 8.76 1.44
CA PHE A 52 -7.44 7.66 0.51
C PHE A 52 -8.87 7.14 0.68
N LYS A 53 -9.83 8.07 0.66
CA LYS A 53 -11.24 7.72 0.76
C LYS A 53 -11.63 6.77 -0.37
N GLY A 54 -12.32 5.70 0.00
CA GLY A 54 -12.78 4.71 -0.96
C GLY A 54 -11.70 3.74 -1.44
N TRP A 55 -10.45 3.96 -1.06
CA TRP A 55 -9.37 3.01 -1.34
C TRP A 55 -9.37 1.86 -0.34
N MET A 56 -8.78 0.75 -0.73
CA MET A 56 -8.58 -0.39 0.14
C MET A 56 -7.10 -0.54 0.47
N GLN A 57 -6.80 -1.26 1.55
CA GLN A 57 -5.43 -1.45 1.97
C GLN A 57 -5.20 -2.86 2.47
N VAL A 58 -3.95 -3.32 2.33
CA VAL A 58 -3.41 -4.52 2.95
C VAL A 58 -2.10 -4.13 3.62
N ASN A 59 -1.86 -4.63 4.80
CA ASN A 59 -0.65 -4.30 5.56
C ASN A 59 -0.17 -5.50 6.38
N ASN A 60 1.05 -5.39 6.89
CA ASN A 60 1.62 -6.40 7.78
C ASN A 60 1.88 -5.85 9.19
N PHE A 61 1.13 -4.86 9.62
CA PHE A 61 1.34 -4.19 10.91
C PHE A 61 1.09 -5.12 12.10
N GLY A 62 0.22 -6.11 11.94
CA GLY A 62 -0.07 -7.07 12.99
C GLY A 62 0.91 -8.22 13.12
N THR A 63 1.95 -8.27 12.29
CA THR A 63 2.94 -9.33 12.36
C THR A 63 3.92 -9.08 13.50
N HIS A 64 4.54 -10.16 13.99
CA HIS A 64 5.59 -10.05 15.00
C HIS A 64 6.73 -9.18 14.47
N ALA A 65 7.31 -8.36 15.32
CA ALA A 65 8.39 -7.41 15.00
C ALA A 65 7.92 -6.15 14.25
N GLY A 66 6.62 -5.81 14.30
CA GLY A 66 6.13 -4.55 13.80
C GLY A 66 6.28 -4.39 12.28
N GLY A 67 5.40 -5.01 11.55
CA GLY A 67 5.41 -4.92 10.09
C GLY A 67 5.40 -3.49 9.57
N ARG A 68 5.94 -3.30 8.37
CA ARG A 68 6.21 -1.97 7.82
C ARG A 68 5.79 -1.81 6.38
N ILE A 69 4.97 -2.72 5.88
CA ILE A 69 4.51 -2.70 4.50
C ILE A 69 3.04 -2.31 4.48
N LEU A 70 2.70 -1.34 3.64
CA LEU A 70 1.33 -0.92 3.39
C LEU A 70 1.09 -0.89 1.89
N ILE A 71 0.05 -1.59 1.44
CA ILE A 71 -0.36 -1.60 0.04
C ILE A 71 -1.72 -0.91 -0.06
N LEU A 72 -1.80 0.13 -0.87
CA LEU A 72 -3.01 0.91 -1.11
C LEU A 72 -3.46 0.67 -2.54
N VAL A 73 -4.74 0.38 -2.73
CA VAL A 73 -5.31 0.16 -4.07
C VAL A 73 -6.61 0.93 -4.24
N ASP A 74 -6.83 1.37 -5.47
CA ASP A 74 -8.12 1.89 -5.91
C ASP A 74 -8.99 0.70 -6.32
N PRO A 75 -10.03 0.36 -5.52
CA PRO A 75 -10.82 -0.84 -5.80
C PRO A 75 -11.70 -0.72 -7.03
N MET A 76 -11.87 0.48 -7.58
CA MET A 76 -12.59 0.67 -8.83
C MET A 76 -11.81 0.12 -10.02
N ARG A 77 -10.48 0.04 -9.89
CA ARG A 77 -9.59 -0.38 -10.98
C ARG A 77 -8.89 -1.70 -10.72
N ILE A 78 -8.65 -2.03 -9.46
CA ILE A 78 -7.80 -3.16 -9.07
C ILE A 78 -8.49 -3.98 -7.99
N GLN A 79 -8.46 -5.30 -8.17
CA GLN A 79 -8.81 -6.26 -7.14
C GLN A 79 -7.51 -6.79 -6.54
N LEU A 80 -7.38 -6.71 -5.23
CA LEU A 80 -6.20 -7.16 -4.51
C LEU A 80 -6.57 -8.30 -3.56
N GLU A 81 -5.86 -9.41 -3.67
CA GLU A 81 -6.03 -10.55 -2.78
C GLU A 81 -4.70 -10.81 -2.06
N ALA A 82 -4.68 -10.69 -0.74
CA ALA A 82 -3.51 -11.03 0.05
C ALA A 82 -3.43 -12.55 0.17
N LEU A 83 -2.33 -13.13 -0.30
CA LEU A 83 -2.11 -14.58 -0.25
C LEU A 83 -1.30 -14.98 0.98
N VAL A 84 -0.24 -14.22 1.28
CA VAL A 84 0.63 -14.46 2.45
C VAL A 84 1.06 -13.12 3.00
N ILE A 85 0.95 -12.95 4.32
CA ILE A 85 1.40 -11.74 5.01
C ILE A 85 2.41 -12.16 6.08
N LEU A 86 3.66 -11.72 5.89
CA LEU A 86 4.78 -12.02 6.78
C LEU A 86 5.46 -10.71 7.21
N PRO A 87 6.33 -10.75 8.23
CA PRO A 87 7.00 -9.51 8.70
C PRO A 87 7.79 -8.76 7.66
N GLN A 88 8.36 -9.45 6.67
CA GLN A 88 9.21 -8.84 5.66
C GLN A 88 8.62 -8.87 4.25
N VAL A 89 7.48 -9.51 4.06
CA VAL A 89 6.93 -9.65 2.72
C VAL A 89 5.41 -9.81 2.75
N ILE A 90 4.76 -9.21 1.77
CA ILE A 90 3.36 -9.49 1.47
C ILE A 90 3.31 -10.02 0.04
N HIS A 91 2.81 -11.25 -0.12
CA HIS A 91 2.52 -11.82 -1.43
C HIS A 91 1.04 -11.63 -1.73
N CYS A 92 0.72 -11.08 -2.88
CA CYS A 92 -0.68 -10.87 -3.25
C CYS A 92 -0.90 -11.12 -4.73
N ARG A 93 -2.17 -11.37 -5.07
CA ARG A 93 -2.63 -11.43 -6.45
C ARG A 93 -3.29 -10.11 -6.78
N VAL A 94 -2.85 -9.52 -7.88
CA VAL A 94 -3.35 -8.25 -8.38
C VAL A 94 -4.10 -8.51 -9.67
N THR A 95 -5.35 -8.08 -9.75
CA THR A 95 -6.16 -8.22 -10.96
C THR A 95 -6.63 -6.85 -11.42
N CYS A 96 -6.30 -6.50 -12.67
CA CYS A 96 -6.80 -5.29 -13.29
C CYS A 96 -8.24 -5.53 -13.75
N LYS A 97 -9.19 -4.76 -13.23
CA LYS A 97 -10.60 -4.95 -13.54
C LYS A 97 -10.96 -4.59 -14.99
N VAL A 98 -10.19 -3.71 -15.60
CA VAL A 98 -10.46 -3.27 -16.98
C VAL A 98 -10.04 -4.35 -17.98
N SER A 99 -8.82 -4.89 -17.83
CA SER A 99 -8.24 -5.85 -18.78
C SER A 99 -8.42 -7.30 -18.35
N SER A 100 -8.84 -7.56 -17.12
CA SER A 100 -8.92 -8.89 -16.50
C SER A 100 -7.56 -9.59 -16.37
N CYS A 101 -6.47 -8.86 -16.57
CA CYS A 101 -5.12 -9.39 -16.37
C CYS A 101 -4.82 -9.55 -14.88
N SER A 102 -4.21 -10.65 -14.52
CA SER A 102 -3.77 -10.93 -13.14
C SER A 102 -2.28 -11.23 -13.10
N PHE A 103 -1.64 -10.84 -12.01
CA PHE A 103 -0.25 -11.20 -11.74
C PHE A 103 -0.02 -11.32 -10.24
N LEU A 104 1.07 -11.98 -9.88
CA LEU A 104 1.50 -12.10 -8.49
C LEU A 104 2.48 -10.97 -8.18
N LEU A 105 2.28 -10.33 -7.04
CA LEU A 105 3.10 -9.23 -6.57
C LEU A 105 3.65 -9.57 -5.20
N SER A 106 4.95 -9.40 -5.05
CA SER A 106 5.61 -9.55 -3.74
C SER A 106 6.21 -8.22 -3.33
N CYS A 107 5.73 -7.68 -2.22
CA CYS A 107 6.28 -6.47 -1.63
C CYS A 107 7.22 -6.90 -0.51
N VAL A 108 8.50 -6.60 -0.66
CA VAL A 108 9.55 -7.05 0.25
C VAL A 108 10.16 -5.86 0.97
N TYR A 109 10.26 -5.97 2.30
CA TYR A 109 10.99 -5.01 3.12
C TYR A 109 12.24 -5.70 3.66
N GLY A 110 13.41 -5.27 3.20
CA GLY A 110 14.68 -5.84 3.66
C GLY A 110 15.12 -5.24 4.98
N PHE A 111 15.58 -6.07 5.90
CA PHE A 111 16.26 -5.59 7.12
C PHE A 111 17.71 -5.30 6.80
N ASN A 112 18.20 -4.21 7.35
CA ASN A 112 19.61 -3.88 7.31
C ASN A 112 20.31 -4.38 8.56
#